data_93611ffd9e217b2db2ff53f3fe52b298
#
_entry.id   93611ffd9e217b2db2ff53f3fe52b298
#
_cell.length_a   1.000
_cell.length_b   1.000
_cell.length_c   1.000
_cell.angle_alpha   90.00
_cell.angle_beta   90.00
_cell.angle_gamma   90.00
#
_symmetry.space_group_name_H-M   'P 1'
#
loop_
_entity.id
_entity.type
_entity.pdbx_description
1 polymer ?
#
loop_
_entity_poly.entity_id
_entity_poly.type
_entity_poly.pdbx_seq_one_letter_code
_entity_poly.pdbx_strand_id
1 'polypeptide(L)'
;LFLVLYREGMTGIFLLMGVSAIIYFVVGVKYDGDMMSKLPVNIGQYAPTVIIQIISIAIVKFWCKHNETFKILLVTNVIGTLCAYWVAIYLIEFDIMIVQYALLAFNVIYLLLHIRLRKEKRNLWVALYIIGAMAFNYSCNYVMHHVMQPHQKVRIEVLLGLKEDLSGAGYN
;
A
#
# COMPACT_ATOMS: atom_id res chain seq x y z
N LEU A 1 -4.97 18.37 -11.52
CA LEU A 1 -4.98 17.14 -12.29
C LEU A 1 -6.22 16.28 -11.98
N PHE A 2 -6.46 15.87 -10.70
CA PHE A 2 -7.56 14.96 -10.33
C PHE A 2 -8.96 15.52 -10.63
N LEU A 3 -9.20 16.82 -10.42
CA LEU A 3 -10.45 17.47 -10.78
C LEU A 3 -10.72 17.44 -12.29
N VAL A 4 -9.68 17.56 -13.11
CA VAL A 4 -9.79 17.48 -14.56
C VAL A 4 -10.15 16.04 -14.97
N LEU A 5 -9.47 15.04 -14.43
CA LEU A 5 -9.75 13.62 -14.71
C LEU A 5 -11.17 13.23 -14.29
N TYR A 6 -11.64 13.71 -13.14
CA TYR A 6 -13.02 13.50 -12.70
C TYR A 6 -14.04 14.14 -13.65
N ARG A 7 -13.75 15.34 -14.11
CA ARG A 7 -14.59 16.07 -15.09
C ARG A 7 -14.63 15.33 -16.45
N GLU A 8 -13.52 14.70 -16.86
CA GLU A 8 -13.43 13.89 -18.08
C GLU A 8 -14.08 12.49 -17.94
N GLY A 9 -14.79 12.22 -16.83
CA GLY A 9 -15.59 11.01 -16.65
C GLY A 9 -14.89 9.86 -15.92
N MET A 10 -13.70 10.09 -15.35
CA MET A 10 -13.06 9.09 -14.50
C MET A 10 -13.84 8.91 -13.20
N THR A 11 -14.17 7.67 -12.84
CA THR A 11 -14.90 7.40 -11.59
C THR A 11 -14.05 7.72 -10.36
N GLY A 12 -14.69 8.19 -9.28
CA GLY A 12 -13.99 8.54 -8.03
C GLY A 12 -13.15 7.40 -7.44
N ILE A 13 -13.53 6.14 -7.73
CA ILE A 13 -12.77 4.96 -7.28
C ILE A 13 -11.43 4.83 -8.00
N PHE A 14 -11.37 5.03 -9.31
CA PHE A 14 -10.11 5.04 -10.05
C PHE A 14 -9.22 6.20 -9.64
N LEU A 15 -9.81 7.35 -9.30
CA LEU A 15 -9.08 8.48 -8.73
C LEU A 15 -8.49 8.13 -7.36
N LEU A 16 -9.26 7.46 -6.50
CA LEU A 16 -8.77 6.99 -5.20
C LEU A 16 -7.60 6.02 -5.36
N MET A 17 -7.68 5.08 -6.31
CA MET A 17 -6.59 4.17 -6.64
C MET A 17 -5.32 4.91 -7.08
N GLY A 18 -5.46 5.95 -7.91
CA GLY A 18 -4.34 6.77 -8.38
C GLY A 18 -3.72 7.63 -7.27
N VAL A 19 -4.55 8.27 -6.44
CA VAL A 19 -4.08 9.08 -5.30
C VAL A 19 -3.37 8.19 -4.27
N SER A 20 -3.88 6.99 -4.04
CA SER A 20 -3.25 6.06 -3.11
C SER A 20 -1.81 5.71 -3.51
N ALA A 21 -1.49 5.64 -4.81
CA ALA A 21 -0.13 5.42 -5.29
C ALA A 21 0.84 6.51 -4.81
N ILE A 22 0.40 7.77 -4.82
CA ILE A 22 1.20 8.88 -4.30
C ILE A 22 1.38 8.74 -2.78
N ILE A 23 0.33 8.35 -2.06
CA ILE A 23 0.37 8.21 -0.60
C ILE A 23 1.41 7.17 -0.19
N TYR A 24 1.38 5.94 -0.77
CA TYR A 24 2.36 4.94 -0.36
C TYR A 24 3.76 5.22 -0.89
N PHE A 25 3.93 5.93 -2.00
CA PHE A 25 5.24 6.42 -2.43
C PHE A 25 5.81 7.40 -1.40
N VAL A 26 5.05 8.44 -1.03
CA VAL A 26 5.50 9.46 -0.06
C VAL A 26 5.80 8.84 1.30
N VAL A 27 4.92 7.95 1.79
CA VAL A 27 5.12 7.26 3.07
C VAL A 27 6.33 6.33 3.00
N GLY A 28 6.48 5.58 1.90
CA GLY A 28 7.61 4.69 1.69
C GLY A 28 8.95 5.42 1.74
N VAL A 29 9.05 6.56 1.05
CA VAL A 29 10.27 7.37 1.04
C VAL A 29 10.50 8.08 2.37
N LYS A 30 9.45 8.63 2.98
CA LYS A 30 9.56 9.40 4.23
C LYS A 30 10.09 8.56 5.40
N TYR A 31 9.65 7.33 5.52
CA TYR A 31 10.02 6.45 6.63
C TYR A 31 11.02 5.37 6.20
N ASP A 32 11.69 5.58 5.06
CA ASP A 32 12.73 4.67 4.59
C ASP A 32 13.91 4.65 5.56
N GLY A 33 14.30 3.45 6.02
CA GLY A 33 15.34 3.27 7.02
C GLY A 33 14.89 3.40 8.47
N ASP A 34 13.68 3.92 8.75
CA ASP A 34 13.14 3.95 10.09
C ASP A 34 12.70 2.54 10.54
N MET A 35 13.23 2.09 11.66
CA MET A 35 12.87 0.79 12.23
C MET A 35 11.76 0.94 13.27
N MET A 36 10.84 -0.02 13.29
CA MET A 36 9.79 -0.05 14.31
C MET A 36 10.40 -0.36 15.69
N SER A 37 10.01 0.39 16.72
CA SER A 37 10.65 0.34 18.05
C SER A 37 10.66 -1.04 18.72
N LYS A 38 9.72 -1.92 18.39
CA LYS A 38 9.57 -3.26 19.00
C LYS A 38 9.76 -4.42 18.03
N LEU A 39 9.93 -4.16 16.76
CA LEU A 39 10.03 -5.18 15.71
C LEU A 39 11.12 -4.79 14.72
N PRO A 40 11.94 -5.74 14.23
CA PRO A 40 13.00 -5.45 13.26
C PRO A 40 12.41 -5.26 11.84
N VAL A 41 11.50 -4.29 11.70
CA VAL A 41 10.77 -4.02 10.45
C VAL A 41 10.96 -2.57 10.03
N ASN A 42 11.28 -2.36 8.76
CA ASN A 42 11.37 -1.04 8.16
C ASN A 42 9.97 -0.45 7.97
N ILE A 43 9.69 0.69 8.62
CA ILE A 43 8.40 1.38 8.55
C ILE A 43 8.08 1.80 7.12
N GLY A 44 9.08 2.23 6.34
CA GLY A 44 8.91 2.63 4.95
C GLY A 44 8.45 1.50 4.02
N GLN A 45 8.65 0.24 4.41
CA GLN A 45 8.11 -0.92 3.68
C GLN A 45 6.77 -1.40 4.26
N TYR A 46 6.64 -1.41 5.58
CA TYR A 46 5.46 -1.90 6.28
C TYR A 46 4.24 -0.98 6.12
N ALA A 47 4.41 0.32 6.35
CA ALA A 47 3.30 1.27 6.30
C ALA A 47 2.59 1.33 4.93
N PRO A 48 3.28 1.37 3.78
CA PRO A 48 2.62 1.28 2.48
C PRO A 48 1.78 -0.01 2.29
N THR A 49 2.25 -1.16 2.76
CA THR A 49 1.49 -2.42 2.64
C THR A 49 0.21 -2.38 3.46
N VAL A 50 0.25 -1.82 4.67
CA VAL A 50 -0.94 -1.60 5.51
C VAL A 50 -1.91 -0.60 4.85
N ILE A 51 -1.39 0.46 4.25
CA ILE A 51 -2.22 1.45 3.53
C ILE A 51 -2.92 0.79 2.33
N ILE A 52 -2.21 -0.02 1.53
CA ILE A 52 -2.80 -0.78 0.42
C ILE A 52 -3.93 -1.68 0.94
N GLN A 53 -3.72 -2.37 2.05
CA GLN A 53 -4.70 -3.24 2.70
C GLN A 53 -5.95 -2.46 3.11
N ILE A 54 -5.82 -1.33 3.80
CA ILE A 54 -6.92 -0.49 4.24
C ILE A 54 -7.72 0.05 3.04
N ILE A 55 -7.02 0.60 2.04
CA ILE A 55 -7.66 1.18 0.86
C ILE A 55 -8.39 0.10 0.05
N SER A 56 -7.81 -1.08 -0.12
CA SER A 56 -8.46 -2.19 -0.83
C SER A 56 -9.77 -2.63 -0.15
N ILE A 57 -9.78 -2.72 1.18
CA ILE A 57 -10.97 -3.05 1.97
C ILE A 57 -12.02 -1.93 1.85
N ALA A 58 -11.59 -0.65 1.89
CA ALA A 58 -12.48 0.48 1.68
C ALA A 58 -13.12 0.48 0.29
N ILE A 59 -12.34 0.20 -0.77
CA ILE A 59 -12.86 0.08 -2.13
C ILE A 59 -13.90 -1.05 -2.22
N VAL A 60 -13.65 -2.22 -1.61
CA VAL A 60 -14.62 -3.32 -1.56
C VAL A 60 -15.92 -2.85 -0.89
N LYS A 61 -15.84 -2.11 0.21
CA LYS A 61 -17.02 -1.59 0.92
C LYS A 61 -17.87 -0.68 0.05
N PHE A 62 -17.23 0.26 -0.68
CA PHE A 62 -17.98 1.29 -1.41
C PHE A 62 -18.35 0.85 -2.83
N TRP A 63 -17.63 -0.09 -3.42
CA TRP A 63 -17.82 -0.45 -4.82
C TRP A 63 -18.47 -1.82 -5.05
N CYS A 64 -18.16 -2.80 -4.20
CA CYS A 64 -18.73 -4.14 -4.35
C CYS A 64 -20.12 -4.23 -3.71
N LYS A 65 -21.00 -4.99 -4.37
CA LYS A 65 -22.42 -5.09 -3.97
C LYS A 65 -22.62 -5.90 -2.69
N HIS A 66 -21.75 -6.90 -2.45
CA HIS A 66 -21.92 -7.86 -1.35
C HIS A 66 -21.18 -7.42 -0.09
N ASN A 67 -21.93 -7.03 0.93
CA ASN A 67 -21.39 -6.60 2.22
C ASN A 67 -20.66 -7.73 2.97
N GLU A 68 -20.96 -9.01 2.65
CA GLU A 68 -20.25 -10.15 3.24
C GLU A 68 -18.78 -10.21 2.83
N THR A 69 -18.45 -9.91 1.56
CA THR A 69 -17.07 -9.83 1.11
C THR A 69 -16.26 -8.82 1.92
N PHE A 70 -16.86 -7.64 2.15
CA PHE A 70 -16.24 -6.61 2.98
C PHE A 70 -15.99 -7.09 4.41
N LYS A 71 -17.02 -7.70 5.06
CA LYS A 71 -16.92 -8.19 6.44
C LYS A 71 -15.81 -9.24 6.59
N ILE A 72 -15.77 -10.21 5.68
CA ILE A 72 -14.77 -11.28 5.71
C ILE A 72 -13.36 -10.69 5.54
N LEU A 73 -13.15 -9.83 4.54
CA LEU A 73 -11.84 -9.21 4.34
C LEU A 73 -11.45 -8.33 5.54
N LEU A 74 -12.38 -7.53 6.07
CA LEU A 74 -12.11 -6.69 7.23
C LEU A 74 -11.68 -7.52 8.45
N VAL A 75 -12.50 -8.52 8.80
CA VAL A 75 -12.25 -9.37 9.99
C VAL A 75 -10.94 -10.14 9.84
N THR A 76 -10.71 -10.78 8.68
CA THR A 76 -9.48 -11.54 8.44
C THR A 76 -8.24 -10.66 8.52
N ASN A 77 -8.28 -9.48 7.91
CA ASN A 77 -7.12 -8.59 7.89
C ASN A 77 -6.86 -7.97 9.27
N VAL A 78 -7.89 -7.51 9.98
CA VAL A 78 -7.74 -6.93 11.32
C VAL A 78 -7.24 -8.00 12.31
N ILE A 79 -7.90 -9.15 12.38
CA ILE A 79 -7.51 -10.22 13.30
C ILE A 79 -6.12 -10.76 12.91
N GLY A 80 -5.86 -11.01 11.63
CA GLY A 80 -4.57 -11.51 11.15
C GLY A 80 -3.42 -10.58 11.49
N THR A 81 -3.57 -9.26 11.27
CA THR A 81 -2.54 -8.26 11.60
C THR A 81 -2.33 -8.16 13.11
N LEU A 82 -3.41 -8.13 13.91
CA LEU A 82 -3.30 -8.06 15.38
C LEU A 82 -2.66 -9.32 15.97
N CYS A 83 -3.08 -10.51 15.51
CA CYS A 83 -2.49 -11.77 15.94
C CYS A 83 -1.00 -11.85 15.56
N ALA A 84 -0.65 -11.48 14.33
CA ALA A 84 0.74 -11.47 13.89
C ALA A 84 1.60 -10.54 14.73
N TYR A 85 1.10 -9.33 15.01
CA TYR A 85 1.80 -8.35 15.86
C TYR A 85 1.99 -8.88 17.28
N TRP A 86 0.95 -9.50 17.86
CA TRP A 86 1.02 -10.07 19.20
C TRP A 86 2.01 -11.25 19.27
N VAL A 87 1.97 -12.16 18.29
CA VAL A 87 2.89 -13.30 18.22
C VAL A 87 4.34 -12.84 18.06
N ALA A 88 4.58 -11.87 17.19
CA ALA A 88 5.92 -11.33 16.94
C ALA A 88 6.56 -10.64 18.15
N ILE A 89 5.74 -10.02 19.01
CA ILE A 89 6.26 -9.35 20.23
C ILE A 89 6.46 -10.30 21.40
N TYR A 90 5.54 -11.27 21.57
CA TYR A 90 5.48 -12.04 22.83
C TYR A 90 5.91 -13.50 22.71
N LEU A 91 5.87 -14.09 21.53
CA LEU A 91 6.09 -15.53 21.36
C LEU A 91 7.34 -15.85 20.54
N ILE A 92 7.45 -15.35 19.34
CA ILE A 92 8.49 -15.74 18.37
C ILE A 92 8.90 -14.54 17.56
N GLU A 93 10.20 -14.26 17.48
CA GLU A 93 10.73 -13.27 16.55
C GLU A 93 10.61 -13.79 15.12
N PHE A 94 9.76 -13.16 14.32
CA PHE A 94 9.62 -13.42 12.89
C PHE A 94 9.36 -12.12 12.12
N ASP A 95 9.62 -12.15 10.82
CA ASP A 95 9.35 -11.00 9.95
C ASP A 95 7.83 -10.85 9.71
N ILE A 96 7.24 -9.84 10.36
CA ILE A 96 5.80 -9.54 10.24
C ILE A 96 5.40 -9.17 8.80
N MET A 97 6.36 -8.76 7.94
CA MET A 97 6.11 -8.49 6.53
C MET A 97 5.59 -9.73 5.79
N ILE A 98 6.06 -10.92 6.16
CA ILE A 98 5.60 -12.19 5.56
C ILE A 98 4.09 -12.34 5.78
N VAL A 99 3.61 -12.05 6.99
CA VAL A 99 2.15 -12.13 7.28
C VAL A 99 1.37 -11.08 6.52
N GLN A 100 1.90 -9.85 6.38
CA GLN A 100 1.24 -8.81 5.58
C GLN A 100 1.12 -9.20 4.10
N TYR A 101 2.18 -9.75 3.52
CA TYR A 101 2.12 -10.28 2.15
C TYR A 101 1.15 -11.46 2.03
N ALA A 102 1.12 -12.36 3.00
CA ALA A 102 0.17 -13.47 3.03
C ALA A 102 -1.29 -12.99 3.11
N LEU A 103 -1.58 -11.96 3.93
CA LEU A 103 -2.90 -11.36 4.02
C LEU A 103 -3.33 -10.68 2.70
N LEU A 104 -2.42 -9.96 2.04
CA LEU A 104 -2.69 -9.35 0.74
C LEU A 104 -2.90 -10.43 -0.35
N ALA A 105 -2.12 -11.49 -0.35
CA ALA A 105 -2.31 -12.64 -1.23
C ALA A 105 -3.66 -13.32 -0.98
N PHE A 106 -4.03 -13.52 0.29
CA PHE A 106 -5.34 -14.03 0.66
C PHE A 106 -6.47 -13.15 0.12
N ASN A 107 -6.36 -11.82 0.25
CA ASN A 107 -7.35 -10.88 -0.27
C ASN A 107 -7.53 -11.04 -1.79
N VAL A 108 -6.43 -11.15 -2.54
CA VAL A 108 -6.46 -11.35 -3.99
C VAL A 108 -7.13 -12.69 -4.33
N ILE A 109 -6.70 -13.79 -3.70
CA ILE A 109 -7.26 -15.14 -3.96
C ILE A 109 -8.75 -15.16 -3.63
N TYR A 110 -9.15 -14.61 -2.48
CA TYR A 110 -10.53 -14.54 -2.04
C TYR A 110 -11.40 -13.76 -3.06
N LEU A 111 -10.93 -12.59 -3.50
CA LEU A 111 -11.64 -11.79 -4.50
C LEU A 111 -11.76 -12.52 -5.84
N LEU A 112 -10.72 -13.20 -6.30
CA LEU A 112 -10.75 -13.98 -7.54
C LEU A 112 -11.71 -15.17 -7.44
N LEU A 113 -11.72 -15.90 -6.32
CA LEU A 113 -12.69 -16.97 -6.07
C LEU A 113 -14.13 -16.43 -6.05
N HIS A 114 -14.34 -15.26 -5.43
CA HIS A 114 -15.65 -14.63 -5.36
C HIS A 114 -16.16 -14.20 -6.75
N ILE A 115 -15.27 -13.79 -7.67
CA ILE A 115 -15.63 -13.52 -9.06
C ILE A 115 -16.20 -14.79 -9.72
N ARG A 116 -15.54 -15.93 -9.51
CA ARG A 116 -15.96 -17.19 -10.11
C ARG A 116 -17.32 -17.67 -9.56
N LEU A 117 -17.55 -17.46 -8.29
CA LEU A 117 -18.79 -17.93 -7.59
C LEU A 117 -19.98 -16.99 -7.78
N ARG A 118 -19.75 -15.67 -7.72
CA ARG A 118 -20.81 -14.65 -7.71
C ARG A 118 -20.86 -13.80 -8.99
N LYS A 119 -19.94 -14.00 -9.93
CA LYS A 119 -19.84 -13.27 -11.22
C LYS A 119 -19.71 -11.75 -11.09
N GLU A 120 -19.20 -11.27 -9.96
CA GLU A 120 -18.98 -9.82 -9.72
C GLU A 120 -17.66 -9.36 -10.34
N LYS A 121 -17.73 -8.80 -11.55
CA LYS A 121 -16.56 -8.26 -12.26
C LYS A 121 -15.81 -7.14 -11.51
N ARG A 122 -16.49 -6.44 -10.58
CA ARG A 122 -15.87 -5.36 -9.79
C ARG A 122 -14.75 -5.87 -8.90
N ASN A 123 -14.88 -7.08 -8.37
CA ASN A 123 -13.84 -7.72 -7.56
C ASN A 123 -12.54 -7.93 -8.34
N LEU A 124 -12.61 -8.09 -9.67
CA LEU A 124 -11.42 -8.18 -10.53
C LEU A 124 -10.59 -6.90 -10.47
N TRP A 125 -11.24 -5.75 -10.58
CA TRP A 125 -10.54 -4.45 -10.52
C TRP A 125 -9.87 -4.21 -9.17
N VAL A 126 -10.51 -4.65 -8.08
CA VAL A 126 -9.89 -4.56 -6.74
C VAL A 126 -8.70 -5.51 -6.62
N ALA A 127 -8.79 -6.74 -7.13
CA ALA A 127 -7.68 -7.67 -7.14
C ALA A 127 -6.50 -7.14 -7.99
N LEU A 128 -6.78 -6.60 -9.17
CA LEU A 128 -5.77 -5.96 -10.03
C LEU A 128 -5.15 -4.74 -9.36
N TYR A 129 -5.95 -3.95 -8.63
CA TYR A 129 -5.44 -2.83 -7.85
C TYR A 129 -4.45 -3.29 -6.78
N ILE A 130 -4.76 -4.34 -6.00
CA ILE A 130 -3.86 -4.85 -4.97
C ILE A 130 -2.54 -5.30 -5.60
N ILE A 131 -2.60 -6.10 -6.68
CA ILE A 131 -1.40 -6.57 -7.38
C ILE A 131 -0.59 -5.41 -7.95
N GLY A 132 -1.24 -4.46 -8.61
CA GLY A 132 -0.59 -3.28 -9.17
C GLY A 132 0.03 -2.37 -8.11
N ALA A 133 -0.66 -2.18 -6.98
CA ALA A 133 -0.16 -1.39 -5.85
C ALA A 133 1.07 -2.05 -5.20
N MET A 134 1.06 -3.37 -5.04
CA MET A 134 2.20 -4.12 -4.54
C MET A 134 3.41 -4.04 -5.49
N ALA A 135 3.17 -4.25 -6.78
CA ALA A 135 4.22 -4.13 -7.81
C ALA A 135 4.79 -2.70 -7.85
N PHE A 136 3.94 -1.69 -7.77
CA PHE A 136 4.36 -0.29 -7.74
C PHE A 136 5.19 0.03 -6.50
N ASN A 137 4.74 -0.38 -5.31
CA ASN A 137 5.46 -0.17 -4.05
C ASN A 137 6.85 -0.83 -4.08
N TYR A 138 6.92 -2.08 -4.56
CA TYR A 138 8.20 -2.78 -4.73
C TYR A 138 9.11 -2.08 -5.74
N SER A 139 8.57 -1.64 -6.88
CA SER A 139 9.31 -0.93 -7.91
C SER A 139 9.86 0.40 -7.40
N CYS A 140 9.07 1.16 -6.63
CA CYS A 140 9.52 2.41 -6.03
C CYS A 140 10.68 2.19 -5.07
N ASN A 141 10.57 1.19 -4.19
CA ASN A 141 11.65 0.84 -3.26
C ASN A 141 12.92 0.40 -4.02
N TYR A 142 12.78 -0.45 -5.03
CA TYR A 142 13.91 -0.89 -5.86
C TYR A 142 14.59 0.28 -6.57
N VAL A 143 13.82 1.18 -7.18
CA VAL A 143 14.35 2.36 -7.88
C VAL A 143 15.09 3.29 -6.92
N MET A 144 14.52 3.56 -5.74
CA MET A 144 15.15 4.42 -4.73
C MET A 144 16.49 3.88 -4.22
N HIS A 145 16.63 2.55 -4.11
CA HIS A 145 17.84 1.95 -3.53
C HIS A 145 18.90 1.53 -4.56
N HIS A 146 18.49 1.15 -5.80
CA HIS A 146 19.40 0.53 -6.77
C HIS A 146 19.59 1.32 -8.05
N VAL A 147 18.63 2.19 -8.42
CA VAL A 147 18.65 2.89 -9.71
C VAL A 147 19.01 4.36 -9.55
N MET A 148 18.48 5.01 -8.51
CA MET A 148 18.66 6.45 -8.33
C MET A 148 20.08 6.78 -7.85
N GLN A 149 20.65 7.80 -8.49
CA GLN A 149 21.93 8.37 -8.06
C GLN A 149 21.75 9.19 -6.77
N PRO A 150 22.80 9.31 -5.92
CA PRO A 150 22.69 10.00 -4.63
C PRO A 150 22.13 11.42 -4.72
N HIS A 151 22.48 12.19 -5.76
CA HIS A 151 22.00 13.55 -5.96
C HIS A 151 20.50 13.61 -6.32
N GLN A 152 19.97 12.58 -7.02
CA GLN A 152 18.56 12.49 -7.34
C GLN A 152 17.73 12.12 -6.09
N LYS A 153 18.26 11.22 -5.26
CA LYS A 153 17.65 10.86 -3.98
C LYS A 153 17.52 12.08 -3.06
N VAL A 154 18.60 12.86 -2.93
CA VAL A 154 18.60 14.11 -2.14
C VAL A 154 17.53 15.10 -2.63
N ARG A 155 17.37 15.27 -3.94
CA ARG A 155 16.30 16.15 -4.48
C ARG A 155 14.90 15.70 -4.07
N ILE A 156 14.62 14.42 -4.10
CA ILE A 156 13.32 13.88 -3.65
C ILE A 156 13.15 14.09 -2.15
N GLU A 157 14.17 13.84 -1.35
CA GLU A 157 14.15 14.05 0.10
C GLU A 157 13.90 15.53 0.45
N VAL A 158 14.53 16.46 -0.29
CA VAL A 158 14.27 17.92 -0.14
C VAL A 158 12.85 18.28 -0.56
N LEU A 159 12.35 17.77 -1.69
CA LEU A 159 10.97 18.01 -2.14
C LEU A 159 9.92 17.50 -1.15
N LEU A 160 10.22 16.42 -0.44
CA LEU A 160 9.36 15.85 0.61
C LEU A 160 9.56 16.53 1.98
N GLY A 161 10.46 17.51 2.07
CA GLY A 161 10.75 18.23 3.33
C GLY A 161 11.49 17.39 4.37
N LEU A 162 12.21 16.34 3.93
CA LEU A 162 12.98 15.45 4.81
C LEU A 162 14.40 15.96 5.06
N LYS A 163 14.91 16.80 4.18
CA LYS A 163 16.19 17.49 4.30
C LYS A 163 16.06 18.96 3.98
N GLU A 164 16.83 19.79 4.68
CA GLU A 164 16.96 21.20 4.32
C GLU A 164 17.80 21.35 3.06
N ASP A 165 17.36 22.20 2.14
CA ASP A 165 18.09 22.51 0.91
C ASP A 165 19.21 23.50 1.20
N LEU A 166 20.31 23.02 1.79
CA LEU A 166 21.50 23.83 2.08
C LEU A 166 22.31 24.21 0.82
N SER A 167 22.03 23.59 -0.33
CA SER A 167 22.82 23.75 -1.57
C SER A 167 22.02 24.25 -2.78
N GLY A 168 20.75 24.62 -2.62
CA GLY A 168 19.88 25.02 -3.74
C GLY A 168 19.58 23.89 -4.75
N ALA A 169 19.86 22.65 -4.38
CA ALA A 169 19.71 21.48 -5.26
C ALA A 169 18.24 21.16 -5.62
N GLY A 170 17.28 21.76 -4.91
CA GLY A 170 15.86 21.58 -5.17
C GLY A 170 15.27 22.50 -6.27
N TYR A 171 16.02 23.54 -6.69
CA TYR A 171 15.50 24.60 -7.60
C TYR A 171 16.14 24.61 -9.01
N ASN A 172 17.01 23.70 -9.35
CA ASN A 172 17.61 23.63 -10.68
C ASN A 172 17.17 22.38 -11.45
#